data_ce6a06918c74201578e7117e8338e767
#
_entry.id   ce6a06918c74201578e7117e8338e767
#
_cell.length_a   1.000
_cell.length_b   1.000
_cell.length_c   1.000
_cell.angle_alpha   90.00
_cell.angle_beta   90.00
_cell.angle_gamma   90.00
#
_symmetry.space_group_name_H-M   'P 1'
#
loop_
_entity.id
_entity.type
_entity.pdbx_description
1 polymer ?
#
loop_
_entity_poly.entity_id
_entity_poly.type
_entity_poly.pdbx_seq_one_letter_code
_entity_poly.pdbx_strand_id
1 'polypeptide(L)'
;LVIYAELLFLYLQLQFPYTESQYKKIKVAFLIHNWILLILCFTSGSYMDSRFWLKSATSGADPNYLSGWFVIPLCFAVELLFSEKIKKVWKILITAQVVLSFYFIMQTASKSGLITNACVLAIATIYTFRSMIKEHPGRALTVLVIFALGVFIAVNNMPAYLVQRLSNGDTTGTGRFPMWVTLAETMLNNPIKMIFGFGTSAVKYYTGTGLVSHNTYLDLLFNEGLVGFIPLVIYIAKSIRIKIKKCPYTVIAFLGMSVLLLTLSAFNTRFFMLLLFLIGMDVTEDLE
;
A
#
# COMPACT_ATOMS: atom_id res chain seq x y z
N LEU A 1 6.41 -21.44 0.16
CA LEU A 1 6.03 -20.24 0.93
C LEU A 1 4.76 -19.59 0.38
N VAL A 2 4.57 -19.52 -0.95
CA VAL A 2 3.36 -19.02 -1.62
C VAL A 2 2.14 -19.84 -1.22
N ILE A 3 2.22 -21.18 -1.32
CA ILE A 3 1.15 -22.09 -0.92
C ILE A 3 0.69 -21.85 0.52
N TYR A 4 1.61 -21.63 1.46
CA TYR A 4 1.23 -21.31 2.84
C TYR A 4 0.51 -19.96 2.98
N ALA A 5 0.90 -18.97 2.19
CA ALA A 5 0.23 -17.67 2.19
C ALA A 5 -1.18 -17.78 1.60
N GLU A 6 -1.36 -18.57 0.54
CA GLU A 6 -2.66 -18.85 -0.08
C GLU A 6 -3.56 -19.64 0.88
N LEU A 7 -3.04 -20.67 1.54
CA LEU A 7 -3.79 -21.42 2.55
C LEU A 7 -4.18 -20.57 3.75
N LEU A 8 -3.28 -19.71 4.22
CA LEU A 8 -3.61 -18.76 5.28
C LEU A 8 -4.67 -17.75 4.83
N PHE A 9 -4.57 -17.25 3.61
CA PHE A 9 -5.58 -16.37 3.04
C PHE A 9 -6.94 -17.04 3.00
N LEU A 10 -7.01 -18.26 2.47
CA LEU A 10 -8.26 -19.06 2.42
C LEU A 10 -8.80 -19.33 3.82
N TYR A 11 -7.93 -19.72 4.76
CA TYR A 11 -8.33 -19.95 6.15
C TYR A 11 -8.93 -18.70 6.78
N LEU A 12 -8.27 -17.54 6.63
CA LEU A 12 -8.78 -16.27 7.13
C LEU A 12 -10.10 -15.89 6.46
N GLN A 13 -10.27 -16.17 5.17
CA GLN A 13 -11.54 -15.95 4.45
C GLN A 13 -12.66 -16.85 4.96
N LEU A 14 -12.36 -18.06 5.39
CA LEU A 14 -13.34 -18.99 5.96
C LEU A 14 -13.77 -18.64 7.40
N GLN A 15 -13.08 -17.73 8.08
CA GLN A 15 -13.43 -17.26 9.43
C GLN A 15 -14.49 -16.14 9.44
N PHE A 16 -15.11 -15.84 8.32
CA PHE A 16 -16.13 -14.81 8.21
C PHE A 16 -17.47 -15.17 8.87
N PRO A 17 -18.23 -14.16 9.27
CA PRO A 17 -17.95 -12.71 9.29
C PRO A 17 -17.09 -12.27 10.49
N TYR A 18 -16.39 -11.14 10.35
CA TYR A 18 -15.67 -10.49 11.44
C TYR A 18 -16.58 -9.46 12.12
N THR A 19 -16.53 -9.38 13.45
CA THR A 19 -17.24 -8.32 14.18
C THR A 19 -16.47 -7.00 14.11
N GLU A 20 -17.14 -5.87 14.41
CA GLU A 20 -16.49 -4.56 14.47
C GLU A 20 -15.34 -4.55 15.49
N SER A 21 -15.51 -5.24 16.64
CA SER A 21 -14.47 -5.40 17.65
C SER A 21 -13.23 -6.11 17.09
N GLN A 22 -13.42 -7.19 16.34
CA GLN A 22 -12.33 -7.91 15.69
C GLN A 22 -11.64 -7.04 14.61
N TYR A 23 -12.42 -6.33 13.82
CA TYR A 23 -11.88 -5.40 12.83
C TYR A 23 -11.04 -4.28 13.47
N LYS A 24 -11.48 -3.75 14.61
CA LYS A 24 -10.70 -2.79 15.40
C LYS A 24 -9.37 -3.40 15.87
N LYS A 25 -9.36 -4.65 16.34
CA LYS A 25 -8.11 -5.36 16.71
C LYS A 25 -7.16 -5.51 15.53
N ILE A 26 -7.68 -5.80 14.33
CA ILE A 26 -6.88 -5.87 13.10
C ILE A 26 -6.23 -4.51 12.80
N LYS A 27 -6.96 -3.40 12.90
CA LYS A 27 -6.38 -2.05 12.73
C LYS A 27 -5.27 -1.78 13.74
N VAL A 28 -5.49 -2.11 15.01
CA VAL A 28 -4.46 -1.96 16.06
C VAL A 28 -3.24 -2.84 15.76
N ALA A 29 -3.42 -4.06 15.26
CA ALA A 29 -2.30 -4.93 14.87
C ALA A 29 -1.45 -4.30 13.75
N PHE A 30 -2.07 -3.62 12.77
CA PHE A 30 -1.31 -2.87 11.75
C PHE A 30 -0.53 -1.70 12.34
N LEU A 31 -1.05 -1.01 13.37
CA LEU A 31 -0.30 0.06 14.05
C LEU A 31 0.87 -0.51 14.87
N ILE A 32 0.68 -1.63 15.54
CA ILE A 32 1.77 -2.33 16.25
C ILE A 32 2.85 -2.78 15.25
N HIS A 33 2.44 -3.40 14.14
CA HIS A 33 3.35 -3.77 13.05
C HIS A 33 4.16 -2.56 12.56
N ASN A 34 3.52 -1.41 12.40
CA ASN A 34 4.19 -0.19 11.96
C ASN A 34 5.24 0.31 12.99
N TRP A 35 4.97 0.22 14.29
CA TRP A 35 5.95 0.51 15.32
C TRP A 35 7.14 -0.45 15.25
N ILE A 36 6.89 -1.75 15.07
CA ILE A 36 7.95 -2.74 14.87
C ILE A 36 8.79 -2.37 13.63
N LEU A 37 8.14 -2.02 12.53
CA LEU A 37 8.81 -1.58 11.31
C LEU A 37 9.68 -0.35 11.53
N LEU A 38 9.18 0.65 12.26
CA LEU A 38 9.94 1.86 12.62
C LEU A 38 11.16 1.52 13.48
N ILE A 39 11.01 0.66 14.49
CA ILE A 39 12.12 0.19 15.30
C ILE A 39 13.17 -0.51 14.42
N LEU A 40 12.75 -1.37 13.51
CA LEU A 40 13.66 -2.02 12.55
C LEU A 40 14.35 -1.00 11.62
N CYS A 41 13.65 0.05 11.20
CA CYS A 41 14.27 1.12 10.42
C CYS A 41 15.41 1.80 11.20
N PHE A 42 15.23 2.08 12.50
CA PHE A 42 16.27 2.68 13.33
C PHE A 42 17.42 1.73 13.65
N THR A 43 17.15 0.45 13.86
CA THR A 43 18.15 -0.52 14.33
C THR A 43 18.89 -1.26 13.22
N SER A 44 18.21 -1.49 12.08
CA SER A 44 18.71 -2.34 11.00
C SER A 44 18.70 -1.66 9.63
N GLY A 45 18.30 -0.39 9.58
CA GLY A 45 18.32 0.40 8.35
C GLY A 45 19.72 0.82 7.95
N SER A 46 19.93 0.97 6.66
CA SER A 46 21.18 1.49 6.10
C SER A 46 20.95 2.24 4.80
N TYR A 47 21.89 3.08 4.43
CA TYR A 47 21.87 3.75 3.14
C TYR A 47 22.70 2.99 2.11
N MET A 48 22.13 2.82 0.91
CA MET A 48 22.80 2.29 -0.25
C MET A 48 22.36 3.15 -1.46
N ASP A 49 23.31 3.64 -2.24
CA ASP A 49 23.06 4.55 -3.39
C ASP A 49 22.16 5.75 -2.99
N SER A 50 22.46 6.37 -1.85
CA SER A 50 21.71 7.50 -1.27
C SER A 50 20.23 7.21 -0.95
N ARG A 51 19.80 5.95 -0.96
CA ARG A 51 18.46 5.51 -0.59
C ARG A 51 18.50 4.72 0.71
N PHE A 52 17.47 4.87 1.51
CA PHE A 52 17.32 4.08 2.74
C PHE A 52 16.77 2.68 2.44
N TRP A 53 17.45 1.67 2.94
CA TRP A 53 17.12 0.26 2.83
C TRP A 53 16.97 -0.36 4.21
N LEU A 54 16.02 -1.27 4.34
CA LEU A 54 15.91 -2.10 5.53
C LEU A 54 16.68 -3.42 5.29
N LYS A 55 17.76 -3.65 6.06
CA LYS A 55 18.58 -4.88 5.99
C LYS A 55 17.85 -6.09 6.59
N SER A 56 16.62 -6.35 6.22
CA SER A 56 15.96 -7.59 6.63
C SER A 56 16.16 -8.66 5.56
N ALA A 57 16.32 -9.89 5.97
CA ALA A 57 16.48 -11.06 5.10
C ALA A 57 15.23 -11.38 4.25
N THR A 58 14.25 -10.49 4.23
CA THR A 58 13.00 -10.63 3.48
C THR A 58 12.97 -9.66 2.30
N SER A 59 12.12 -9.94 1.33
CA SER A 59 11.84 -9.11 0.15
C SER A 59 11.43 -7.65 0.45
N GLY A 60 11.29 -7.28 1.70
CA GLY A 60 11.00 -5.91 2.17
C GLY A 60 12.22 -4.99 2.25
N ALA A 61 13.41 -5.43 1.86
CA ALA A 61 14.61 -4.60 1.89
C ALA A 61 14.62 -3.49 0.83
N ASP A 62 13.98 -3.71 -0.33
CA ASP A 62 13.88 -2.69 -1.39
C ASP A 62 13.11 -1.45 -0.92
N PRO A 63 13.64 -0.22 -1.16
CA PRO A 63 13.01 1.03 -0.75
C PRO A 63 11.57 1.21 -1.22
N ASN A 64 11.19 0.68 -2.38
CA ASN A 64 9.83 0.81 -2.88
C ASN A 64 8.86 -0.08 -2.09
N TYR A 65 9.28 -1.30 -1.75
CA TYR A 65 8.48 -2.20 -0.89
C TYR A 65 8.40 -1.64 0.54
N LEU A 66 9.52 -1.12 1.08
CA LEU A 66 9.52 -0.51 2.40
C LEU A 66 8.51 0.63 2.49
N SER A 67 8.48 1.53 1.48
CA SER A 67 7.50 2.62 1.44
C SER A 67 6.05 2.10 1.35
N GLY A 68 5.83 0.93 0.73
CA GLY A 68 4.54 0.27 0.62
C GLY A 68 4.01 -0.23 1.96
N TRP A 69 4.86 -0.74 2.83
CA TRP A 69 4.46 -1.23 4.15
C TRP A 69 3.84 -0.16 5.06
N PHE A 70 4.11 1.12 4.79
CA PHE A 70 3.52 2.23 5.54
C PHE A 70 2.09 2.60 5.10
N VAL A 71 1.63 2.23 3.91
CA VAL A 71 0.35 2.72 3.32
C VAL A 71 -0.85 2.35 4.20
N ILE A 72 -1.01 1.07 4.53
CA ILE A 72 -2.15 0.59 5.32
C ILE A 72 -2.14 1.16 6.73
N PRO A 73 -1.03 1.07 7.49
CA PRO A 73 -0.95 1.64 8.82
C PRO A 73 -1.22 3.15 8.87
N LEU A 74 -0.71 3.91 7.90
CA LEU A 74 -0.96 5.36 7.84
C LEU A 74 -2.45 5.68 7.65
N CYS A 75 -3.14 4.93 6.81
CA CYS A 75 -4.57 5.11 6.61
C CYS A 75 -5.36 4.84 7.91
N PHE A 76 -5.06 3.74 8.59
CA PHE A 76 -5.69 3.40 9.86
C PHE A 76 -5.28 4.35 11.00
N ALA A 77 -4.07 4.90 10.97
CA ALA A 77 -3.62 5.92 11.90
C ALA A 77 -4.50 7.17 11.80
N VAL A 78 -4.80 7.65 10.58
CA VAL A 78 -5.71 8.78 10.36
C VAL A 78 -7.09 8.49 10.94
N GLU A 79 -7.68 7.34 10.63
CA GLU A 79 -8.99 6.94 11.16
C GLU A 79 -9.03 7.01 12.70
N LEU A 80 -7.98 6.50 13.35
CA LEU A 80 -7.92 6.43 14.80
C LEU A 80 -7.59 7.79 15.46
N LEU A 81 -6.76 8.62 14.84
CA LEU A 81 -6.44 9.96 15.36
C LEU A 81 -7.67 10.82 15.55
N PHE A 82 -8.63 10.71 14.64
CA PHE A 82 -9.85 11.50 14.66
C PHE A 82 -11.00 10.83 15.45
N SER A 83 -10.81 9.60 15.91
CA SER A 83 -11.80 8.94 16.77
C SER A 83 -11.89 9.64 18.12
N GLU A 84 -13.09 9.97 18.56
CA GLU A 84 -13.33 10.56 19.88
C GLU A 84 -13.10 9.56 21.04
N LYS A 85 -13.21 8.28 20.74
CA LYS A 85 -13.10 7.19 21.73
C LYS A 85 -11.67 6.89 22.18
N ILE A 86 -10.65 7.60 21.66
CA ILE A 86 -9.22 7.32 21.93
C ILE A 86 -8.65 8.35 22.91
N LYS A 87 -7.96 7.85 23.96
CA LYS A 87 -7.27 8.66 24.96
C LYS A 87 -6.17 9.54 24.32
N LYS A 88 -5.94 10.74 24.86
CA LYS A 88 -4.92 11.70 24.34
C LYS A 88 -3.52 11.09 24.18
N VAL A 89 -3.09 10.24 25.11
CA VAL A 89 -1.77 9.55 25.04
C VAL A 89 -1.64 8.73 23.76
N TRP A 90 -2.66 7.96 23.38
CA TRP A 90 -2.65 7.19 22.15
C TRP A 90 -2.62 8.07 20.90
N LYS A 91 -3.32 9.22 20.94
CA LYS A 91 -3.26 10.18 19.83
C LYS A 91 -1.84 10.73 19.63
N ILE A 92 -1.12 11.02 20.71
CA ILE A 92 0.30 11.47 20.63
C ILE A 92 1.16 10.36 20.00
N LEU A 93 1.02 9.11 20.46
CA LEU A 93 1.78 7.99 19.91
C LEU A 93 1.49 7.74 18.43
N ILE A 94 0.21 7.80 18.02
CA ILE A 94 -0.18 7.63 16.63
C ILE A 94 0.35 8.80 15.78
N THR A 95 0.32 10.04 16.30
CA THR A 95 0.90 11.19 15.59
C THR A 95 2.40 11.02 15.40
N ALA A 96 3.13 10.62 16.44
CA ALA A 96 4.56 10.31 16.33
C ALA A 96 4.83 9.23 15.28
N GLN A 97 4.01 8.19 15.26
CA GLN A 97 4.10 7.12 14.28
C GLN A 97 3.91 7.64 12.83
N VAL A 98 2.94 8.51 12.59
CA VAL A 98 2.70 9.11 11.26
C VAL A 98 3.91 9.93 10.82
N VAL A 99 4.44 10.78 11.71
CA VAL A 99 5.59 11.64 11.43
C VAL A 99 6.83 10.80 11.11
N LEU A 100 7.15 9.80 11.94
CA LEU A 100 8.29 8.93 11.74
C LEU A 100 8.15 8.07 10.47
N SER A 101 6.95 7.58 10.18
CA SER A 101 6.70 6.84 8.94
C SER A 101 6.98 7.71 7.72
N PHE A 102 6.48 8.95 7.71
CA PHE A 102 6.72 9.88 6.61
C PHE A 102 8.21 10.24 6.46
N TYR A 103 8.92 10.41 7.57
CA TYR A 103 10.37 10.59 7.56
C TYR A 103 11.07 9.44 6.82
N PHE A 104 10.79 8.17 7.19
CA PHE A 104 11.40 7.03 6.52
C PHE A 104 10.95 6.87 5.06
N ILE A 105 9.69 7.15 4.74
CA ILE A 105 9.22 7.17 3.35
C ILE A 105 10.04 8.14 2.49
N MET A 106 10.32 9.34 2.97
CA MET A 106 11.19 10.30 2.27
C MET A 106 12.61 9.76 2.11
N GLN A 107 13.18 9.14 3.16
CA GLN A 107 14.53 8.56 3.11
C GLN A 107 14.65 7.39 2.10
N THR A 108 13.56 6.66 1.82
CA THR A 108 13.57 5.62 0.77
C THR A 108 13.81 6.20 -0.62
N ALA A 109 13.58 7.48 -0.83
CA ALA A 109 13.60 8.17 -2.12
C ALA A 109 12.78 7.44 -3.21
N SER A 110 11.72 6.74 -2.80
CA SER A 110 10.76 6.09 -3.70
C SER A 110 9.73 7.11 -4.17
N LYS A 111 9.77 7.51 -5.46
CA LYS A 111 8.79 8.45 -6.04
C LYS A 111 7.35 7.92 -5.87
N SER A 112 7.10 6.70 -6.30
CA SER A 112 5.78 6.07 -6.20
C SER A 112 5.34 5.87 -4.74
N GLY A 113 6.26 5.46 -3.87
CA GLY A 113 5.98 5.30 -2.45
C GLY A 113 5.60 6.62 -1.77
N LEU A 114 6.34 7.69 -2.05
CA LEU A 114 6.03 9.02 -1.52
C LEU A 114 4.66 9.53 -2.00
N ILE A 115 4.41 9.48 -3.32
CA ILE A 115 3.15 9.94 -3.92
C ILE A 115 1.98 9.14 -3.35
N THR A 116 2.09 7.81 -3.32
CA THR A 116 1.02 6.94 -2.80
C THR A 116 0.69 7.25 -1.34
N ASN A 117 1.70 7.31 -0.47
CA ASN A 117 1.48 7.57 0.95
C ASN A 117 0.93 8.99 1.19
N ALA A 118 1.41 9.99 0.44
CA ALA A 118 0.88 11.35 0.51
C ALA A 118 -0.59 11.41 0.05
N CYS A 119 -0.93 10.77 -1.06
CA CYS A 119 -2.31 10.68 -1.55
C CYS A 119 -3.24 9.96 -0.56
N VAL A 120 -2.82 8.82 -0.02
CA VAL A 120 -3.61 8.08 0.97
C VAL A 120 -3.85 8.91 2.22
N LEU A 121 -2.81 9.55 2.74
CA LEU A 121 -2.92 10.43 3.91
C LEU A 121 -3.87 11.60 3.62
N ALA A 122 -3.73 12.25 2.46
CA ALA A 122 -4.60 13.35 2.06
C ALA A 122 -6.06 12.91 1.91
N ILE A 123 -6.33 11.82 1.18
CA ILE A 123 -7.68 11.32 0.95
C ILE A 123 -8.34 10.88 2.26
N ALA A 124 -7.61 10.14 3.11
CA ALA A 124 -8.11 9.71 4.42
C ALA A 124 -8.43 10.92 5.32
N THR A 125 -7.55 11.93 5.32
CA THR A 125 -7.77 13.18 6.07
C THR A 125 -8.97 13.95 5.53
N ILE A 126 -9.10 14.13 4.20
CA ILE A 126 -10.24 14.80 3.58
C ILE A 126 -11.55 14.06 3.87
N TYR A 127 -11.52 12.73 3.82
CA TYR A 127 -12.70 11.92 4.14
C TYR A 127 -13.15 12.16 5.58
N THR A 128 -12.23 12.12 6.55
CA THR A 128 -12.51 12.43 7.96
C THR A 128 -12.98 13.87 8.15
N PHE A 129 -12.36 14.78 7.43
CA PHE A 129 -12.62 16.22 7.52
C PHE A 129 -14.05 16.59 7.10
N ARG A 130 -14.62 15.90 6.11
CA ARG A 130 -15.99 16.14 5.64
C ARG A 130 -17.05 15.98 6.74
N SER A 131 -16.89 15.01 7.62
CA SER A 131 -17.80 14.85 8.77
C SER A 131 -17.51 15.90 9.84
N MET A 132 -16.23 16.16 10.11
CA MET A 132 -15.78 17.08 11.14
C MET A 132 -16.17 18.54 10.88
N ILE A 133 -16.15 19.01 9.61
CA ILE A 133 -16.56 20.39 9.28
C ILE A 133 -17.99 20.67 9.71
N LYS A 134 -18.88 19.68 9.56
CA LYS A 134 -20.30 19.84 9.90
C LYS A 134 -20.53 19.89 11.41
N GLU A 135 -19.80 19.08 12.17
CA GLU A 135 -20.01 18.90 13.59
C GLU A 135 -19.10 19.82 14.44
N HIS A 136 -17.85 20.03 14.01
CA HIS A 136 -16.82 20.73 14.77
C HIS A 136 -15.91 21.60 13.87
N PRO A 137 -16.40 22.70 13.29
CA PRO A 137 -15.65 23.50 12.31
C PRO A 137 -14.33 24.06 12.83
N GLY A 138 -14.26 24.43 14.12
CA GLY A 138 -13.01 24.91 14.73
C GLY A 138 -11.93 23.83 14.82
N ARG A 139 -12.30 22.58 15.14
CA ARG A 139 -11.37 21.47 15.15
C ARG A 139 -10.90 21.14 13.72
N ALA A 140 -11.80 21.25 12.76
CA ALA A 140 -11.47 21.05 11.36
C ALA A 140 -10.39 22.04 10.91
N LEU A 141 -10.54 23.33 11.19
CA LEU A 141 -9.55 24.34 10.88
C LEU A 141 -8.18 24.04 11.52
N THR A 142 -8.16 23.65 12.80
CA THR A 142 -6.92 23.26 13.49
C THR A 142 -6.21 22.10 12.78
N VAL A 143 -6.96 21.07 12.36
CA VAL A 143 -6.39 19.92 11.63
C VAL A 143 -5.82 20.36 10.28
N LEU A 144 -6.52 21.23 9.56
CA LEU A 144 -6.04 21.77 8.28
C LEU A 144 -4.72 22.53 8.45
N VAL A 145 -4.63 23.39 9.46
CA VAL A 145 -3.41 24.15 9.75
C VAL A 145 -2.25 23.22 10.12
N ILE A 146 -2.49 22.22 10.98
CA ILE A 146 -1.45 21.23 11.35
C ILE A 146 -1.01 20.43 10.13
N PHE A 147 -1.94 20.00 9.27
CA PHE A 147 -1.63 19.27 8.04
C PHE A 147 -0.79 20.14 7.08
N ALA A 148 -1.21 21.40 6.86
CA ALA A 148 -0.49 22.32 5.99
C ALA A 148 0.94 22.60 6.51
N LEU A 149 1.08 22.80 7.84
CA LEU A 149 2.38 22.97 8.47
C LEU A 149 3.24 21.71 8.34
N GLY A 150 2.66 20.53 8.51
CA GLY A 150 3.35 19.25 8.31
C GLY A 150 3.86 19.09 6.88
N VAL A 151 3.05 19.42 5.89
CA VAL A 151 3.45 19.41 4.46
C VAL A 151 4.57 20.42 4.21
N PHE A 152 4.45 21.65 4.74
CA PHE A 152 5.47 22.69 4.62
C PHE A 152 6.81 22.22 5.21
N ILE A 153 6.82 21.66 6.41
CA ILE A 153 8.02 21.12 7.05
C ILE A 153 8.59 19.96 6.22
N ALA A 154 7.76 19.05 5.73
CA ALA A 154 8.20 17.92 4.94
C ALA A 154 8.87 18.36 3.62
N VAL A 155 8.29 19.34 2.92
CA VAL A 155 8.84 19.87 1.67
C VAL A 155 10.19 20.55 1.90
N ASN A 156 10.30 21.36 2.95
CA ASN A 156 11.55 22.09 3.27
C ASN A 156 12.67 21.17 3.81
N ASN A 157 12.33 19.98 4.29
CA ASN A 157 13.30 18.99 4.81
C ASN A 157 13.43 17.77 3.90
N MET A 158 13.05 17.88 2.62
CA MET A 158 13.25 16.77 1.68
C MET A 158 14.74 16.46 1.49
N PRO A 159 15.13 15.19 1.54
CA PRO A 159 16.50 14.78 1.20
C PRO A 159 16.88 15.27 -0.20
N ALA A 160 18.06 15.85 -0.37
CA ALA A 160 18.52 16.38 -1.67
C ALA A 160 18.45 15.36 -2.79
N TYR A 161 18.75 14.10 -2.51
CA TYR A 161 18.65 13.02 -3.48
C TYR A 161 17.21 12.76 -3.93
N LEU A 162 16.23 12.86 -3.02
CA LEU A 162 14.81 12.75 -3.38
C LEU A 162 14.39 13.90 -4.28
N VAL A 163 14.79 15.14 -3.95
CA VAL A 163 14.53 16.32 -4.79
C VAL A 163 15.12 16.12 -6.19
N GLN A 164 16.37 15.71 -6.28
CA GLN A 164 17.02 15.41 -7.56
C GLN A 164 16.25 14.34 -8.35
N ARG A 165 15.81 13.27 -7.70
CA ARG A 165 15.01 12.22 -8.36
C ARG A 165 13.66 12.72 -8.84
N LEU A 166 13.00 13.61 -8.10
CA LEU A 166 11.71 14.19 -8.49
C LEU A 166 11.87 15.14 -9.68
N SER A 167 12.97 15.92 -9.73
CA SER A 167 13.26 16.86 -10.81
C SER A 167 13.77 16.18 -12.10
N ASN A 168 14.42 15.03 -11.97
CA ASN A 168 14.86 14.28 -13.15
C ASN A 168 13.64 13.66 -13.83
N GLY A 169 13.25 14.25 -14.96
CA GLY A 169 12.17 13.81 -15.83
C GLY A 169 12.54 12.55 -16.62
N ASP A 170 12.61 11.40 -15.95
CA ASP A 170 12.75 10.12 -16.66
C ASP A 170 11.41 9.74 -17.31
N THR A 171 11.34 9.95 -18.63
CA THR A 171 10.16 9.62 -19.45
C THR A 171 10.06 8.12 -19.76
N THR A 172 11.12 7.34 -19.50
CA THR A 172 11.14 5.89 -19.79
C THR A 172 10.57 5.06 -18.64
N GLY A 173 10.13 5.70 -17.55
CA GLY A 173 9.67 5.00 -16.35
C GLY A 173 10.76 4.13 -15.72
N THR A 174 12.02 4.58 -15.74
CA THR A 174 13.21 3.81 -15.31
C THR A 174 13.44 2.52 -16.15
N GLY A 175 13.18 2.59 -17.47
CA GLY A 175 13.35 1.45 -18.38
C GLY A 175 12.20 0.44 -18.37
N ARG A 176 11.10 0.74 -17.68
CA ARG A 176 9.96 -0.20 -17.56
C ARG A 176 9.08 -0.23 -18.80
N PHE A 177 8.88 0.92 -19.44
CA PHE A 177 8.01 1.00 -20.62
C PHE A 177 8.41 0.05 -21.74
N PRO A 178 9.68 -0.04 -22.17
CA PRO A 178 10.07 -1.01 -23.19
C PRO A 178 9.73 -2.45 -22.80
N MET A 179 9.98 -2.81 -21.55
CA MET A 179 9.64 -4.13 -21.03
C MET A 179 8.12 -4.41 -21.06
N TRP A 180 7.29 -3.43 -20.71
CA TRP A 180 5.83 -3.57 -20.76
C TRP A 180 5.32 -3.73 -22.18
N VAL A 181 5.90 -2.99 -23.14
CA VAL A 181 5.60 -3.14 -24.57
C VAL A 181 5.94 -4.55 -25.05
N THR A 182 7.14 -5.05 -24.74
CA THR A 182 7.56 -6.43 -25.08
C THR A 182 6.60 -7.47 -24.53
N LEU A 183 6.16 -7.34 -23.28
CA LEU A 183 5.19 -8.28 -22.68
C LEU A 183 3.82 -8.19 -23.37
N ALA A 184 3.35 -6.99 -23.67
CA ALA A 184 2.08 -6.79 -24.39
C ALA A 184 2.12 -7.40 -25.81
N GLU A 185 3.17 -7.13 -26.57
CA GLU A 185 3.37 -7.72 -27.90
C GLU A 185 3.45 -9.25 -27.83
N THR A 186 4.16 -9.79 -26.83
CA THR A 186 4.23 -11.24 -26.61
C THR A 186 2.86 -11.85 -26.34
N MET A 187 2.01 -11.19 -25.54
CA MET A 187 0.64 -11.64 -25.29
C MET A 187 -0.22 -11.60 -26.56
N LEU A 188 -0.18 -10.50 -27.31
CA LEU A 188 -0.96 -10.35 -28.53
C LEU A 188 -0.57 -11.36 -29.61
N ASN A 189 0.71 -11.71 -29.71
CA ASN A 189 1.21 -12.71 -30.64
C ASN A 189 0.93 -14.16 -30.21
N ASN A 190 0.43 -14.37 -28.98
CA ASN A 190 0.13 -15.70 -28.43
C ASN A 190 -1.26 -15.74 -27.75
N PRO A 191 -2.35 -15.68 -28.53
CA PRO A 191 -3.71 -15.50 -27.97
C PRO A 191 -4.14 -16.62 -27.02
N ILE A 192 -3.72 -17.86 -27.23
CA ILE A 192 -4.01 -18.97 -26.31
C ILE A 192 -3.33 -18.74 -24.97
N LYS A 193 -2.04 -18.34 -24.97
CA LYS A 193 -1.31 -18.02 -23.73
C LYS A 193 -1.82 -16.72 -23.08
N MET A 194 -2.32 -15.78 -23.86
CA MET A 194 -2.98 -14.60 -23.29
C MET A 194 -4.24 -15.00 -22.48
N ILE A 195 -4.97 -16.02 -22.90
CA ILE A 195 -6.14 -16.52 -22.17
C ILE A 195 -5.73 -17.31 -20.93
N PHE A 196 -4.80 -18.26 -21.05
CA PHE A 196 -4.47 -19.21 -19.98
C PHE A 196 -3.20 -18.87 -19.19
N GLY A 197 -2.45 -17.85 -19.61
CA GLY A 197 -1.19 -17.42 -19.00
C GLY A 197 0.05 -18.08 -19.63
N PHE A 198 1.19 -17.46 -19.39
CA PHE A 198 2.51 -17.96 -19.80
C PHE A 198 3.18 -18.82 -18.71
N GLY A 199 2.55 -18.90 -17.53
CA GLY A 199 3.04 -19.65 -16.39
C GLY A 199 3.81 -18.81 -15.37
N THR A 200 3.99 -19.38 -14.20
CA THR A 200 4.62 -18.72 -13.05
C THR A 200 6.05 -18.27 -13.38
N SER A 201 6.37 -17.02 -13.06
CA SER A 201 7.68 -16.39 -13.32
C SER A 201 8.07 -16.22 -14.79
N ALA A 202 7.14 -16.42 -15.73
CA ALA A 202 7.39 -16.29 -17.15
C ALA A 202 7.88 -14.89 -17.55
N VAL A 203 7.45 -13.84 -16.85
CA VAL A 203 7.88 -12.44 -17.09
C VAL A 203 9.41 -12.33 -17.17
N LYS A 204 10.13 -12.92 -16.22
CA LYS A 204 11.61 -12.86 -16.18
C LYS A 204 12.26 -13.49 -17.41
N TYR A 205 11.64 -14.54 -17.92
CA TYR A 205 12.13 -15.25 -19.11
C TYR A 205 11.89 -14.43 -20.38
N TYR A 206 10.68 -13.91 -20.55
CA TYR A 206 10.28 -13.21 -21.78
C TYR A 206 10.81 -11.78 -21.89
N THR A 207 11.17 -11.13 -20.79
CA THR A 207 11.82 -9.82 -20.84
C THR A 207 13.27 -9.88 -21.28
N GLY A 208 13.90 -11.07 -21.28
CA GLY A 208 15.32 -11.26 -21.58
C GLY A 208 16.28 -10.61 -20.60
N THR A 209 15.76 -9.89 -19.59
CA THR A 209 16.56 -9.15 -18.60
C THR A 209 16.71 -9.91 -17.29
N GLY A 210 15.95 -11.00 -17.09
CA GLY A 210 15.84 -11.70 -15.82
C GLY A 210 15.10 -10.93 -14.73
N LEU A 211 14.57 -9.74 -15.06
CA LEU A 211 13.86 -8.86 -14.16
C LEU A 211 12.35 -9.09 -14.20
N VAL A 212 11.67 -8.71 -13.13
CA VAL A 212 10.21 -8.64 -13.06
C VAL A 212 9.70 -7.37 -13.73
N SER A 213 8.41 -7.33 -14.12
CA SER A 213 7.86 -6.17 -14.85
C SER A 213 7.79 -4.89 -14.00
N HIS A 214 7.93 -4.98 -12.71
CA HIS A 214 7.62 -3.90 -11.75
C HIS A 214 6.18 -3.35 -11.90
N ASN A 215 5.25 -4.22 -12.27
CA ASN A 215 3.82 -3.96 -12.34
C ASN A 215 3.07 -5.24 -11.98
N THR A 216 2.48 -5.28 -10.80
CA THR A 216 1.81 -6.47 -10.28
C THR A 216 0.66 -6.95 -11.18
N TYR A 217 -0.06 -6.02 -11.79
CA TYR A 217 -1.21 -6.38 -12.64
C TYR A 217 -0.76 -6.98 -13.97
N LEU A 218 0.32 -6.45 -14.53
CA LEU A 218 0.91 -7.00 -15.75
C LEU A 218 1.55 -8.35 -15.48
N ASP A 219 2.26 -8.51 -14.35
CA ASP A 219 2.80 -9.81 -13.94
C ASP A 219 1.69 -10.85 -13.78
N LEU A 220 0.58 -10.47 -13.14
CA LEU A 220 -0.56 -11.35 -12.96
C LEU A 220 -1.19 -11.74 -14.31
N LEU A 221 -1.50 -10.73 -15.15
CA LEU A 221 -2.10 -10.97 -16.45
C LEU A 221 -1.19 -11.83 -17.33
N PHE A 222 0.11 -11.60 -17.32
CA PHE A 222 1.07 -12.36 -18.10
C PHE A 222 1.22 -13.80 -17.59
N ASN A 223 1.34 -13.99 -16.27
CA ASN A 223 1.58 -15.30 -15.71
C ASN A 223 0.32 -16.17 -15.72
N GLU A 224 -0.85 -15.63 -15.34
CA GLU A 224 -2.10 -16.37 -15.10
C GLU A 224 -3.13 -16.19 -16.23
N GLY A 225 -2.88 -15.30 -17.16
CA GLY A 225 -3.76 -14.99 -18.27
C GLY A 225 -5.07 -14.32 -17.84
N LEU A 226 -5.98 -14.18 -18.80
CA LEU A 226 -7.31 -13.62 -18.57
C LEU A 226 -8.14 -14.51 -17.61
N VAL A 227 -7.93 -15.81 -17.63
CA VAL A 227 -8.62 -16.76 -16.74
C VAL A 227 -8.32 -16.51 -15.27
N GLY A 228 -7.09 -16.13 -14.92
CA GLY A 228 -6.73 -15.74 -13.55
C GLY A 228 -7.03 -14.28 -13.24
N PHE A 229 -6.81 -13.40 -14.21
CA PHE A 229 -6.93 -11.94 -14.02
C PHE A 229 -8.37 -11.46 -13.85
N ILE A 230 -9.30 -11.91 -14.71
CA ILE A 230 -10.71 -11.46 -14.70
C ILE A 230 -11.42 -11.79 -13.37
N PRO A 231 -11.36 -13.02 -12.84
CA PRO A 231 -11.98 -13.35 -11.56
C PRO A 231 -11.45 -12.48 -10.40
N LEU A 232 -10.14 -12.19 -10.38
CA LEU A 232 -9.57 -11.31 -9.35
C LEU A 232 -10.09 -9.88 -9.47
N VAL A 233 -10.17 -9.32 -10.68
CA VAL A 233 -10.73 -7.97 -10.90
C VAL A 233 -12.19 -7.91 -10.46
N ILE A 234 -12.99 -8.94 -10.79
CA ILE A 234 -14.39 -9.04 -10.36
C ILE A 234 -14.48 -9.11 -8.82
N TYR A 235 -13.64 -9.94 -8.18
CA TYR A 235 -13.58 -10.06 -6.73
C TYR A 235 -13.27 -8.71 -6.07
N ILE A 236 -12.24 -8.01 -6.54
CA ILE A 236 -11.84 -6.70 -6.03
C ILE A 236 -12.97 -5.67 -6.21
N ALA A 237 -13.57 -5.60 -7.40
CA ALA A 237 -14.63 -4.64 -7.70
C ALA A 237 -15.88 -4.86 -6.81
N LYS A 238 -16.30 -6.11 -6.63
CA LYS A 238 -17.39 -6.46 -5.70
C LYS A 238 -17.04 -6.09 -4.26
N SER A 239 -15.85 -6.42 -3.81
CA SER A 239 -15.37 -6.12 -2.45
C SER A 239 -15.35 -4.61 -2.16
N ILE A 240 -14.83 -3.80 -3.08
CA ILE A 240 -14.84 -2.34 -2.96
C ILE A 240 -16.29 -1.82 -2.86
N ARG A 241 -17.18 -2.27 -3.75
CA ARG A 241 -18.58 -1.83 -3.78
C ARG A 241 -19.30 -2.08 -2.45
N ILE A 242 -19.05 -3.22 -1.82
CA ILE A 242 -19.64 -3.58 -0.52
C ILE A 242 -19.03 -2.73 0.60
N LYS A 243 -17.71 -2.55 0.59
CA LYS A 243 -16.99 -1.95 1.72
C LYS A 243 -16.92 -0.44 1.75
N ILE A 244 -17.11 0.23 0.61
CA ILE A 244 -16.93 1.69 0.53
C ILE A 244 -17.82 2.47 1.53
N LYS A 245 -18.94 1.90 1.93
CA LYS A 245 -19.84 2.49 2.94
C LYS A 245 -19.51 2.05 4.36
N LYS A 246 -19.11 0.79 4.56
CA LYS A 246 -18.88 0.20 5.90
C LYS A 246 -17.46 0.45 6.42
N CYS A 247 -16.45 0.31 5.56
CA CYS A 247 -15.03 0.37 5.92
C CYS A 247 -14.26 1.28 4.94
N PRO A 248 -14.57 2.58 4.84
CA PRO A 248 -14.00 3.47 3.84
C PRO A 248 -12.48 3.58 3.91
N TYR A 249 -11.90 3.56 5.10
CA TYR A 249 -10.44 3.61 5.25
C TYR A 249 -9.74 2.37 4.71
N THR A 250 -10.35 1.19 4.82
CA THR A 250 -9.82 -0.02 4.15
C THR A 250 -9.83 0.14 2.64
N VAL A 251 -10.90 0.73 2.07
CA VAL A 251 -10.97 1.00 0.63
C VAL A 251 -9.92 2.03 0.21
N ILE A 252 -9.73 3.11 0.98
CA ILE A 252 -8.71 4.13 0.71
C ILE A 252 -7.31 3.50 0.75
N ALA A 253 -7.00 2.70 1.77
CA ALA A 253 -5.74 1.99 1.88
C ALA A 253 -5.52 1.03 0.70
N PHE A 254 -6.56 0.27 0.32
CA PHE A 254 -6.51 -0.65 -0.81
C PHE A 254 -6.26 0.09 -2.13
N LEU A 255 -6.98 1.17 -2.40
CA LEU A 255 -6.80 1.96 -3.63
C LEU A 255 -5.41 2.58 -3.69
N GLY A 256 -4.90 3.14 -2.58
CA GLY A 256 -3.54 3.65 -2.50
C GLY A 256 -2.51 2.57 -2.81
N MET A 257 -2.65 1.40 -2.19
CA MET A 257 -1.79 0.27 -2.50
C MET A 257 -1.89 -0.18 -3.96
N SER A 258 -3.10 -0.18 -4.52
CA SER A 258 -3.32 -0.55 -5.92
C SER A 258 -2.56 0.37 -6.87
N VAL A 259 -2.47 1.67 -6.57
CA VAL A 259 -1.63 2.62 -7.33
C VAL A 259 -0.15 2.27 -7.19
N LEU A 260 0.34 1.96 -5.99
CA LEU A 260 1.73 1.57 -5.78
C LEU A 260 2.08 0.28 -6.54
N LEU A 261 1.15 -0.67 -6.60
CA LEU A 261 1.30 -1.96 -7.31
C LEU A 261 1.45 -1.82 -8.83
N LEU A 262 1.11 -0.66 -9.42
CA LEU A 262 1.47 -0.32 -10.80
C LEU A 262 2.98 -0.15 -11.01
N THR A 263 3.73 0.01 -9.92
CA THR A 263 5.18 0.22 -9.95
C THR A 263 5.98 -0.84 -9.18
N LEU A 264 5.31 -1.88 -8.69
CA LEU A 264 5.89 -2.99 -7.94
C LEU A 264 5.40 -4.33 -8.47
N SER A 265 6.25 -5.34 -8.44
CA SER A 265 5.90 -6.74 -8.71
C SER A 265 5.70 -7.47 -7.38
N ALA A 266 4.47 -7.47 -6.89
CA ALA A 266 4.14 -7.98 -5.56
C ALA A 266 3.13 -9.13 -5.56
N PHE A 267 2.75 -9.67 -6.72
CA PHE A 267 1.72 -10.70 -6.86
C PHE A 267 1.97 -11.91 -5.95
N ASN A 268 3.18 -12.43 -5.91
CA ASN A 268 3.55 -13.58 -5.09
C ASN A 268 4.05 -13.20 -3.69
N THR A 269 3.65 -12.05 -3.15
CA THR A 269 4.09 -11.59 -1.85
C THR A 269 2.98 -11.68 -0.80
N ARG A 270 3.36 -11.91 0.47
CA ARG A 270 2.45 -11.85 1.62
C ARG A 270 1.69 -10.52 1.70
N PHE A 271 2.33 -9.47 1.26
CA PHE A 271 1.80 -8.13 1.20
C PHE A 271 0.56 -8.03 0.28
N PHE A 272 0.61 -8.64 -0.90
CA PHE A 272 -0.54 -8.69 -1.80
C PHE A 272 -1.68 -9.52 -1.22
N MET A 273 -1.37 -10.66 -0.60
CA MET A 273 -2.37 -11.52 0.04
C MET A 273 -3.06 -10.81 1.22
N LEU A 274 -2.31 -10.09 2.05
CA LEU A 274 -2.89 -9.27 3.13
C LEU A 274 -3.82 -8.18 2.59
N LEU A 275 -3.47 -7.59 1.46
CA LEU A 275 -4.29 -6.58 0.82
C LEU A 275 -5.62 -7.16 0.30
N LEU A 276 -5.57 -8.32 -0.35
CA LEU A 276 -6.76 -9.04 -0.80
C LEU A 276 -7.63 -9.49 0.40
N PHE A 277 -7.01 -9.93 1.49
CA PHE A 277 -7.72 -10.27 2.72
C PHE A 277 -8.46 -9.05 3.27
N LEU A 278 -7.80 -7.91 3.42
CA LEU A 278 -8.42 -6.70 3.95
C LEU A 278 -9.60 -6.23 3.12
N ILE A 279 -9.49 -6.25 1.79
CA ILE A 279 -10.58 -5.81 0.93
C ILE A 279 -11.71 -6.84 0.86
N GLY A 280 -11.40 -8.12 0.99
CA GLY A 280 -12.37 -9.22 0.98
C GLY A 280 -13.08 -9.45 2.32
N MET A 281 -12.49 -9.03 3.43
CA MET A 281 -13.00 -9.27 4.78
C MET A 281 -14.42 -8.72 4.96
N ASP A 282 -15.39 -9.54 5.38
CA ASP A 282 -16.73 -9.06 5.73
C ASP A 282 -16.78 -8.64 7.20
N VAL A 283 -17.38 -7.47 7.46
CA VAL A 283 -17.50 -6.90 8.81
C VAL A 283 -18.97 -6.73 9.14
N THR A 284 -19.41 -7.36 10.21
CA THR A 284 -20.76 -7.29 10.74
C THR A 284 -20.76 -6.52 12.07
N GLU A 285 -21.92 -6.00 12.44
CA GLU A 285 -22.12 -5.41 13.75
C GLU A 285 -21.87 -6.45 14.86
N ASP A 286 -21.35 -6.01 15.99
CA ASP A 286 -21.22 -6.89 17.17
C ASP A 286 -22.63 -7.32 17.56
N LEU A 287 -22.86 -8.62 17.71
CA LEU A 287 -24.09 -9.14 18.31
C LEU A 287 -24.08 -8.73 19.79
N GLU A 288 -25.10 -7.98 20.22
CA GLU A 288 -25.31 -7.61 21.62
C GLU A 288 -25.51 -8.83 22.53
#